data_f59e7e7ebcb14bfc83ce5874bec70ea5
#
_entry.id   f59e7e7ebcb14bfc83ce5874bec70ea5
#
_cell.length_a   1.000
_cell.length_b   1.000
_cell.length_c   1.000
_cell.angle_alpha   90.00
_cell.angle_beta   90.00
_cell.angle_gamma   90.00
#
_symmetry.space_group_name_H-M   'P 1'
#
loop_
_entity.id
_entity.type
_entity.pdbx_description
1 polymer ?
#
loop_
_entity_poly.entity_id
_entity_poly.type
_entity_poly.pdbx_seq_one_letter_code
_entity_poly.pdbx_strand_id
1 'polypeptide(L)'
;MIPNTVLHGDSIKLLKQFEDNTFHLILSDIPYGISYDSWDVLHSNTNSALLGTSPAQEKAGGIFKSRGKPLNGWSEADRQISKEYYDWCLSWAGEWLRVIKPGTSVFIFAGRRMAHRCICALEDSGFIFKDMIAWKKDSAPHRAQRVGIVYERRGDAENAEKWKGWRLGNLRPVFEPVLWFMKPYKVGGTLTDNIRDYGVGAFNDNAWKKYAQDSSNTIHIRSEKTDHGLHPTQKPVALLEALVELATQENQIVLDPFCGSGSTLVAAKHLARRFVGIEKDQQFFEIAQRRINNGAPSEMSQNAQADLFGERMWA
;
A
#
# COMPACT_ATOMS: atom_id res chain seq x y z
N MET A 1 -2.90 19.96 -17.25
CA MET A 1 -2.63 20.05 -15.78
C MET A 1 -1.13 19.98 -15.56
N ILE A 2 -0.59 20.74 -14.60
CA ILE A 2 0.86 20.94 -14.44
C ILE A 2 1.47 19.71 -13.75
N PRO A 3 2.45 19.00 -14.32
CA PRO A 3 3.20 17.93 -13.63
C PRO A 3 4.05 18.50 -12.48
N ASN A 4 4.51 17.59 -11.60
CA ASN A 4 5.25 17.88 -10.36
C ASN A 4 4.40 18.61 -9.31
N THR A 5 3.19 18.10 -9.10
CA THR A 5 2.23 18.67 -8.16
C THR A 5 1.60 17.62 -7.26
N VAL A 6 1.17 18.06 -6.08
CA VAL A 6 0.24 17.34 -5.23
C VAL A 6 -1.08 18.08 -5.22
N LEU A 7 -2.16 17.35 -5.37
CA LEU A 7 -3.53 17.86 -5.38
C LEU A 7 -4.24 17.41 -4.10
N HIS A 8 -4.91 18.33 -3.42
CA HIS A 8 -5.74 18.01 -2.26
C HIS A 8 -7.16 17.66 -2.70
N GLY A 9 -7.63 16.47 -2.34
CA GLY A 9 -9.01 16.07 -2.56
C GLY A 9 -9.21 14.59 -2.88
N ASP A 10 -10.43 14.27 -3.26
CA ASP A 10 -10.84 12.93 -3.62
C ASP A 10 -10.27 12.53 -4.99
N SER A 11 -9.52 11.41 -5.04
CA SER A 11 -8.82 10.99 -6.25
C SER A 11 -9.76 10.67 -7.41
N ILE A 12 -10.91 10.07 -7.16
CA ILE A 12 -11.88 9.73 -8.21
C ILE A 12 -12.42 11.00 -8.88
N LYS A 13 -12.66 12.06 -8.08
CA LYS A 13 -13.16 13.34 -8.61
C LYS A 13 -12.07 14.09 -9.36
N LEU A 14 -10.86 14.14 -8.82
CA LEU A 14 -9.74 14.88 -9.40
C LEU A 14 -9.20 14.22 -10.67
N LEU A 15 -9.21 12.90 -10.77
CA LEU A 15 -8.78 12.19 -11.97
C LEU A 15 -9.63 12.51 -13.20
N LYS A 16 -10.91 12.82 -13.03
CA LYS A 16 -11.81 13.27 -14.13
C LYS A 16 -11.33 14.53 -14.85
N GLN A 17 -10.43 15.31 -14.23
CA GLN A 17 -9.89 16.52 -14.82
C GLN A 17 -8.68 16.25 -15.74
N PHE A 18 -8.16 15.02 -15.76
CA PHE A 18 -7.07 14.62 -16.63
C PHE A 18 -7.59 14.00 -17.92
N GLU A 19 -6.86 14.23 -18.99
CA GLU A 19 -7.13 13.61 -20.29
C GLU A 19 -6.83 12.11 -20.25
N ASP A 20 -7.45 11.36 -21.15
CA ASP A 20 -7.16 9.96 -21.37
C ASP A 20 -5.69 9.76 -21.72
N ASN A 21 -5.12 8.64 -21.33
CA ASN A 21 -3.76 8.23 -21.71
C ASN A 21 -2.66 9.26 -21.34
N THR A 22 -2.80 9.94 -20.21
CA THR A 22 -1.85 10.96 -19.73
C THR A 22 -0.64 10.35 -19.04
N PHE A 23 -0.85 9.35 -18.17
CA PHE A 23 0.19 8.85 -17.27
C PHE A 23 0.92 7.62 -17.80
N HIS A 24 2.21 7.48 -17.38
CA HIS A 24 3.13 6.45 -17.82
C HIS A 24 3.37 5.35 -16.77
N LEU A 25 2.95 5.60 -15.52
CA LEU A 25 3.00 4.67 -14.40
C LEU A 25 1.96 5.09 -13.37
N ILE A 26 1.24 4.13 -12.78
CA ILE A 26 0.63 4.29 -11.46
C ILE A 26 1.44 3.46 -10.46
N LEU A 27 1.83 4.09 -9.35
CA LEU A 27 2.47 3.43 -8.22
C LEU A 27 1.82 3.95 -6.95
N SER A 28 1.07 3.10 -6.25
CA SER A 28 0.24 3.55 -5.13
C SER A 28 0.17 2.55 -3.98
N ASP A 29 0.20 3.07 -2.77
CA ASP A 29 -0.06 2.34 -1.53
C ASP A 29 -1.51 2.58 -1.12
N ILE A 30 -2.40 1.74 -1.63
CA ILE A 30 -3.85 1.92 -1.41
C ILE A 30 -4.25 1.52 0.03
N PRO A 31 -5.35 2.06 0.58
CA PRO A 31 -5.94 1.56 1.82
C PRO A 31 -6.16 0.05 1.78
N TYR A 32 -5.81 -0.64 2.89
CA TYR A 32 -5.83 -2.11 2.94
C TYR A 32 -7.18 -2.70 3.35
N GLY A 33 -8.12 -1.85 3.77
CA GLY A 33 -9.45 -2.28 4.21
C GLY A 33 -9.45 -3.13 5.49
N ILE A 34 -8.44 -2.98 6.33
CA ILE A 34 -8.28 -3.74 7.58
C ILE A 34 -8.62 -2.92 8.82
N SER A 35 -9.22 -1.75 8.63
CA SER A 35 -9.62 -0.83 9.70
C SER A 35 -8.43 -0.44 10.60
N TYR A 36 -7.30 -0.11 9.98
CA TYR A 36 -6.10 0.35 10.69
C TYR A 36 -6.35 1.68 11.38
N ASP A 37 -6.98 2.60 10.65
CA ASP A 37 -7.41 3.92 11.10
C ASP A 37 -8.69 4.29 10.33
N SER A 38 -9.28 5.45 10.57
CA SER A 38 -10.52 5.91 9.95
C SER A 38 -10.46 5.92 8.41
N TRP A 39 -9.33 6.30 7.84
CA TRP A 39 -9.11 6.30 6.39
C TRP A 39 -9.02 4.88 5.76
N ASP A 40 -8.75 3.85 6.56
CA ASP A 40 -8.66 2.45 6.13
C ASP A 40 -9.94 1.65 6.41
N VAL A 41 -11.01 2.29 6.87
CA VAL A 41 -12.33 1.69 7.07
C VAL A 41 -13.12 1.81 5.77
N LEU A 42 -13.11 0.75 4.96
CA LEU A 42 -13.71 0.71 3.63
C LEU A 42 -14.98 -0.18 3.61
N HIS A 43 -15.68 -0.26 4.74
CA HIS A 43 -16.88 -1.08 4.91
C HIS A 43 -17.86 -0.43 5.88
N SER A 44 -19.14 -0.76 5.73
CA SER A 44 -20.23 -0.24 6.58
C SER A 44 -20.32 -0.89 7.96
N ASN A 45 -19.66 -2.05 8.16
CA ASN A 45 -19.70 -2.76 9.42
C ASN A 45 -18.79 -2.10 10.47
N THR A 46 -19.35 -1.19 11.25
CA THR A 46 -18.68 -0.51 12.38
C THR A 46 -18.74 -1.31 13.69
N ASN A 47 -19.46 -2.43 13.70
CA ASN A 47 -19.62 -3.27 14.89
C ASN A 47 -18.30 -3.97 15.22
N SER A 48 -17.62 -3.53 16.26
CA SER A 48 -16.29 -4.05 16.60
C SER A 48 -16.42 -5.31 17.45
N ALA A 49 -16.22 -6.48 16.86
CA ALA A 49 -16.02 -7.75 17.58
C ALA A 49 -14.73 -7.76 18.44
N LEU A 50 -14.14 -6.61 18.63
CA LEU A 50 -12.84 -6.35 19.16
C LEU A 50 -12.73 -6.03 20.57
N LEU A 51 -13.76 -5.59 21.10
CA LEU A 51 -13.83 -5.33 22.51
C LEU A 51 -13.96 -6.67 23.25
N GLY A 52 -12.98 -7.56 23.03
CA GLY A 52 -12.75 -8.65 23.95
C GLY A 52 -12.30 -8.06 25.29
N THR A 53 -12.85 -8.57 26.35
CA THR A 53 -12.56 -8.21 27.75
C THR A 53 -11.24 -8.79 28.27
N SER A 54 -10.30 -9.18 27.40
CA SER A 54 -9.02 -9.72 27.87
C SER A 54 -8.10 -8.58 28.35
N PRO A 55 -7.35 -8.77 29.47
CA PRO A 55 -6.43 -7.76 29.98
C PRO A 55 -5.38 -7.28 28.96
N ALA A 56 -5.06 -8.12 27.98
CA ALA A 56 -4.14 -7.76 26.89
C ALA A 56 -4.79 -6.81 25.87
N GLN A 57 -6.10 -6.90 25.68
CA GLN A 57 -6.85 -6.00 24.81
C GLN A 57 -7.17 -4.67 25.49
N GLU A 58 -7.35 -4.68 26.81
CA GLU A 58 -7.51 -3.46 27.60
C GLU A 58 -6.23 -2.63 27.66
N LYS A 59 -5.06 -3.30 27.71
CA LYS A 59 -3.74 -2.65 27.68
C LYS A 59 -3.28 -2.21 26.29
N ALA A 60 -3.80 -2.81 25.22
CA ALA A 60 -3.49 -2.41 23.87
C ALA A 60 -4.20 -1.09 23.56
N GLY A 61 -3.48 0.01 23.59
CA GLY A 61 -4.00 1.36 23.26
C GLY A 61 -4.71 1.45 21.91
N GLY A 62 -5.57 2.43 21.75
CA GLY A 62 -6.51 2.77 20.67
C GLY A 62 -6.42 2.08 19.30
N ILE A 63 -5.28 2.18 18.60
CA ILE A 63 -5.07 1.65 17.24
C ILE A 63 -5.28 0.12 17.15
N PHE A 64 -4.95 -0.63 18.19
CA PHE A 64 -5.13 -2.07 18.21
C PHE A 64 -6.53 -2.51 18.60
N LYS A 65 -7.34 -1.64 19.20
CA LYS A 65 -8.73 -1.92 19.55
C LYS A 65 -9.65 -1.97 18.31
N SER A 66 -9.28 -1.30 17.23
CA SER A 66 -10.06 -1.28 15.99
C SER A 66 -9.72 -2.39 14.98
N ARG A 67 -8.70 -3.23 15.22
CA ARG A 67 -8.16 -4.22 14.27
C ARG A 67 -8.67 -5.66 14.36
N GLY A 68 -9.67 -5.98 15.02
CA GLY A 68 -9.79 -7.36 15.40
C GLY A 68 -10.84 -8.19 14.74
N LYS A 69 -11.66 -7.63 13.88
CA LYS A 69 -12.60 -8.50 13.19
C LYS A 69 -11.90 -9.41 12.20
N PRO A 70 -12.20 -10.70 12.18
CA PRO A 70 -11.84 -11.56 11.09
C PRO A 70 -12.48 -10.98 9.82
N LEU A 71 -11.70 -10.73 8.78
CA LEU A 71 -12.19 -10.15 7.52
C LEU A 71 -13.18 -11.07 6.77
N ASN A 72 -13.23 -12.32 7.13
CA ASN A 72 -14.15 -13.34 6.66
C ASN A 72 -14.97 -13.94 7.81
N GLY A 73 -15.28 -13.13 8.75
CA GLY A 73 -15.88 -13.25 10.04
C GLY A 73 -17.00 -14.23 10.35
N TRP A 74 -17.58 -14.07 11.50
CA TRP A 74 -18.57 -15.01 12.05
C TRP A 74 -20.01 -14.59 11.74
N SER A 75 -20.23 -13.29 11.49
CA SER A 75 -21.53 -12.76 11.11
C SER A 75 -21.61 -12.49 9.60
N GLU A 76 -22.82 -12.36 9.07
CA GLU A 76 -23.04 -11.95 7.67
C GLU A 76 -22.42 -10.56 7.41
N ALA A 77 -22.56 -9.63 8.34
CA ALA A 77 -21.95 -8.30 8.24
C ALA A 77 -20.41 -8.35 8.14
N ASP A 78 -19.76 -9.28 8.86
CA ASP A 78 -18.30 -9.46 8.74
C ASP A 78 -17.90 -10.02 7.37
N ARG A 79 -18.73 -10.90 6.78
CA ARG A 79 -18.48 -11.47 5.44
C ARG A 79 -18.63 -10.43 4.33
N GLN A 80 -19.42 -9.39 4.54
CA GLN A 80 -19.56 -8.28 3.56
C GLN A 80 -18.27 -7.44 3.45
N ILE A 81 -17.43 -7.35 4.48
CA ILE A 81 -16.21 -6.54 4.47
C ILE A 81 -15.34 -6.79 3.22
N SER A 82 -15.13 -8.05 2.85
CA SER A 82 -14.32 -8.38 1.68
C SER A 82 -15.01 -8.08 0.34
N LYS A 83 -16.35 -8.05 0.31
CA LYS A 83 -17.13 -7.66 -0.86
C LYS A 83 -17.14 -6.14 -1.01
N GLU A 84 -17.38 -5.42 0.08
CA GLU A 84 -17.35 -3.95 0.10
C GLU A 84 -15.95 -3.42 -0.29
N TYR A 85 -14.88 -4.12 0.09
CA TYR A 85 -13.52 -3.80 -0.38
C TYR A 85 -13.37 -3.98 -1.89
N TYR A 86 -13.93 -5.05 -2.46
CA TYR A 86 -13.96 -5.25 -3.91
C TYR A 86 -14.74 -4.13 -4.61
N ASP A 87 -15.92 -3.77 -4.12
CA ASP A 87 -16.74 -2.68 -4.67
C ASP A 87 -16.03 -1.32 -4.57
N TRP A 88 -15.31 -1.10 -3.47
CA TRP A 88 -14.47 0.08 -3.32
C TRP A 88 -13.35 0.12 -4.37
N CYS A 89 -12.68 -1.01 -4.65
CA CYS A 89 -11.68 -1.08 -5.72
C CYS A 89 -12.29 -0.78 -7.09
N LEU A 90 -13.47 -1.30 -7.39
CA LEU A 90 -14.19 -0.99 -8.63
C LEU A 90 -14.47 0.51 -8.78
N SER A 91 -14.74 1.21 -7.69
CA SER A 91 -15.15 2.61 -7.72
C SER A 91 -14.10 3.57 -8.32
N TRP A 92 -12.82 3.21 -8.27
CA TRP A 92 -11.72 4.02 -8.80
C TRP A 92 -10.99 3.36 -9.99
N ALA A 93 -11.12 2.05 -10.18
CA ALA A 93 -10.36 1.31 -11.19
C ALA A 93 -10.61 1.81 -12.62
N GLY A 94 -11.86 2.16 -12.97
CA GLY A 94 -12.20 2.69 -14.29
C GLY A 94 -11.48 4.00 -14.64
N GLU A 95 -11.40 4.93 -13.69
CA GLU A 95 -10.66 6.19 -13.89
C GLU A 95 -9.16 5.96 -14.00
N TRP A 96 -8.60 5.05 -13.21
CA TRP A 96 -7.19 4.68 -13.35
C TRP A 96 -6.89 4.12 -14.74
N LEU A 97 -7.76 3.20 -15.20
CA LEU A 97 -7.60 2.62 -16.54
C LEU A 97 -7.68 3.68 -17.64
N ARG A 98 -8.59 4.66 -17.51
CA ARG A 98 -8.77 5.73 -18.48
C ARG A 98 -7.54 6.61 -18.62
N VAL A 99 -6.99 7.08 -17.49
CA VAL A 99 -5.94 8.12 -17.48
C VAL A 99 -4.54 7.62 -17.82
N ILE A 100 -4.28 6.32 -17.77
CA ILE A 100 -2.97 5.75 -18.15
C ILE A 100 -2.93 5.37 -19.63
N LYS A 101 -1.73 5.40 -20.22
CA LYS A 101 -1.48 5.01 -21.61
C LYS A 101 -1.66 3.49 -21.80
N PRO A 102 -2.07 3.01 -23.00
CA PRO A 102 -2.02 1.59 -23.32
C PRO A 102 -0.65 0.97 -23.01
N GLY A 103 -0.61 -0.20 -22.39
CA GLY A 103 0.63 -0.87 -21.99
C GLY A 103 1.27 -0.36 -20.70
N THR A 104 0.73 0.69 -20.06
CA THR A 104 1.24 1.23 -18.80
C THR A 104 1.18 0.21 -17.68
N SER A 105 2.27 0.08 -16.93
CA SER A 105 2.35 -0.69 -15.69
C SER A 105 1.64 0.04 -14.55
N VAL A 106 0.99 -0.75 -13.68
CA VAL A 106 0.37 -0.27 -12.43
C VAL A 106 0.89 -1.13 -11.30
N PHE A 107 1.55 -0.53 -10.32
CA PHE A 107 2.00 -1.20 -9.11
C PHE A 107 1.16 -0.77 -7.92
N ILE A 108 0.59 -1.74 -7.22
CA ILE A 108 -0.28 -1.50 -6.07
C ILE A 108 0.25 -2.27 -4.86
N PHE A 109 0.59 -1.54 -3.79
CA PHE A 109 0.74 -2.16 -2.48
C PHE A 109 -0.64 -2.44 -1.92
N ALA A 110 -0.97 -3.71 -1.77
CA ALA A 110 -2.25 -4.15 -1.24
C ALA A 110 -2.04 -5.04 -0.01
N GLY A 111 -2.93 -4.91 0.95
CA GLY A 111 -2.88 -5.73 2.14
C GLY A 111 -3.02 -7.22 1.80
N ARG A 112 -2.09 -8.08 2.27
CA ARG A 112 -2.05 -9.54 2.00
C ARG A 112 -3.40 -10.25 2.18
N ARG A 113 -4.29 -9.72 3.01
CA ARG A 113 -5.59 -10.32 3.31
C ARG A 113 -6.65 -9.98 2.27
N MET A 114 -6.49 -8.84 1.57
CA MET A 114 -7.46 -8.32 0.59
C MET A 114 -6.89 -8.23 -0.83
N ALA A 115 -5.61 -8.55 -1.04
CA ALA A 115 -4.97 -8.50 -2.34
C ALA A 115 -5.77 -9.22 -3.44
N HIS A 116 -6.31 -10.40 -3.13
CA HIS A 116 -7.15 -11.17 -4.07
C HIS A 116 -8.42 -10.42 -4.51
N ARG A 117 -9.01 -9.60 -3.63
CA ARG A 117 -10.19 -8.79 -3.97
C ARG A 117 -9.82 -7.62 -4.88
N CYS A 118 -8.67 -6.99 -4.61
CA CYS A 118 -8.13 -5.95 -5.49
C CYS A 118 -7.80 -6.53 -6.88
N ILE A 119 -7.18 -7.72 -6.95
CA ILE A 119 -6.88 -8.37 -8.24
C ILE A 119 -8.16 -8.59 -9.03
N CYS A 120 -9.16 -9.27 -8.47
CA CYS A 120 -10.44 -9.52 -9.16
C CYS A 120 -11.10 -8.21 -9.63
N ALA A 121 -11.14 -7.18 -8.77
CA ALA A 121 -11.78 -5.92 -9.13
C ALA A 121 -11.09 -5.21 -10.31
N LEU A 122 -9.76 -5.25 -10.37
CA LEU A 122 -9.03 -4.63 -11.46
C LEU A 122 -9.14 -5.44 -12.76
N GLU A 123 -9.08 -6.77 -12.70
CA GLU A 123 -9.32 -7.63 -13.88
C GLU A 123 -10.72 -7.42 -14.43
N ASP A 124 -11.74 -7.40 -13.58
CA ASP A 124 -13.13 -7.12 -13.96
C ASP A 124 -13.33 -5.70 -14.52
N SER A 125 -12.44 -4.76 -14.15
CA SER A 125 -12.42 -3.40 -14.70
C SER A 125 -11.62 -3.29 -16.02
N GLY A 126 -11.00 -4.37 -16.49
CA GLY A 126 -10.29 -4.45 -17.76
C GLY A 126 -8.77 -4.31 -17.68
N PHE A 127 -8.16 -4.37 -16.49
CA PHE A 127 -6.69 -4.50 -16.37
C PHE A 127 -6.23 -5.93 -16.65
N ILE A 128 -4.97 -6.07 -17.07
CA ILE A 128 -4.28 -7.35 -17.15
C ILE A 128 -3.46 -7.50 -15.87
N PHE A 129 -3.72 -8.53 -15.07
CA PHE A 129 -2.82 -8.91 -13.98
C PHE A 129 -1.56 -9.55 -14.56
N LYS A 130 -0.38 -8.99 -14.30
CA LYS A 130 0.88 -9.47 -14.85
C LYS A 130 1.64 -10.37 -13.89
N ASP A 131 1.83 -9.90 -12.65
CA ASP A 131 2.66 -10.61 -11.65
C ASP A 131 2.38 -10.06 -10.24
N MET A 132 2.97 -10.71 -9.26
CA MET A 132 3.02 -10.27 -7.88
C MET A 132 4.48 -10.22 -7.42
N ILE A 133 4.98 -9.02 -7.13
CA ILE A 133 6.32 -8.84 -6.56
C ILE A 133 6.24 -9.00 -5.05
N ALA A 134 7.09 -9.84 -4.47
CA ALA A 134 7.19 -10.04 -3.03
C ALA A 134 8.27 -9.12 -2.43
N TRP A 135 7.87 -8.02 -1.80
CA TRP A 135 8.78 -7.22 -1.00
C TRP A 135 9.02 -7.89 0.36
N LYS A 136 10.22 -8.42 0.53
CA LYS A 136 10.66 -9.09 1.77
C LYS A 136 11.22 -8.06 2.74
N LYS A 137 10.74 -8.11 3.99
CA LYS A 137 11.19 -7.28 5.11
C LYS A 137 12.14 -8.07 6.00
N ASP A 138 13.11 -7.42 6.64
CA ASP A 138 14.03 -8.07 7.59
C ASP A 138 13.30 -8.66 8.78
N SER A 139 12.32 -7.93 9.30
CA SER A 139 11.56 -8.37 10.46
C SER A 139 10.14 -7.84 10.41
N ALA A 140 9.27 -8.48 11.17
CA ALA A 140 7.94 -7.99 11.48
C ALA A 140 7.53 -8.52 12.86
N PRO A 141 6.73 -7.81 13.64
CA PRO A 141 6.27 -8.29 14.93
C PRO A 141 5.45 -9.56 14.77
N HIS A 142 5.77 -10.59 15.58
CA HIS A 142 4.99 -11.81 15.65
C HIS A 142 3.93 -11.69 16.74
N ARG A 143 2.74 -11.30 16.34
CA ARG A 143 1.62 -11.02 17.26
C ARG A 143 0.77 -12.25 17.58
N ALA A 144 1.12 -13.44 17.08
CA ALA A 144 0.40 -14.68 17.36
C ALA A 144 0.55 -15.09 18.82
N GLN A 145 -0.56 -15.26 19.50
CA GLN A 145 -0.64 -15.60 20.90
C GLN A 145 -0.14 -17.03 21.15
N ARG A 146 0.67 -17.28 22.17
CA ARG A 146 1.15 -18.62 22.55
C ARG A 146 0.07 -19.35 23.33
N VAL A 147 -0.42 -20.47 22.81
CA VAL A 147 -1.55 -21.22 23.38
C VAL A 147 -1.21 -21.74 24.78
N GLY A 148 -0.04 -22.36 24.96
CA GLY A 148 0.42 -22.87 26.26
C GLY A 148 0.41 -21.78 27.34
N ILE A 149 0.96 -20.59 27.04
CA ILE A 149 0.98 -19.44 27.97
C ILE A 149 -0.45 -18.99 28.35
N VAL A 150 -1.41 -19.10 27.44
CA VAL A 150 -2.80 -18.76 27.74
C VAL A 150 -3.39 -19.75 28.74
N TYR A 151 -3.12 -21.05 28.58
CA TYR A 151 -3.58 -22.08 29.51
C TYR A 151 -2.88 -22.01 30.88
N GLU A 152 -1.57 -21.75 30.92
CA GLU A 152 -0.84 -21.49 32.18
C GLU A 152 -1.48 -20.37 32.99
N ARG A 153 -1.83 -19.25 32.35
CA ARG A 153 -2.51 -18.11 33.01
C ARG A 153 -3.92 -18.44 33.51
N ARG A 154 -4.53 -19.48 32.97
CA ARG A 154 -5.84 -20.00 33.39
C ARG A 154 -5.74 -21.08 34.46
N GLY A 155 -4.54 -21.48 34.87
CA GLY A 155 -4.29 -22.54 35.82
C GLY A 155 -4.45 -23.96 35.25
N ASP A 156 -4.48 -24.12 33.93
CA ASP A 156 -4.67 -25.39 33.23
C ASP A 156 -3.31 -25.92 32.77
N ALA A 157 -2.60 -26.60 33.67
CA ALA A 157 -1.25 -27.09 33.42
C ALA A 157 -1.21 -28.19 32.34
N GLU A 158 -2.23 -29.06 32.31
CA GLU A 158 -2.30 -30.14 31.32
C GLU A 158 -2.37 -29.58 29.88
N ASN A 159 -3.31 -28.68 29.63
CA ASN A 159 -3.43 -28.06 28.32
C ASN A 159 -2.28 -27.11 28.02
N ALA A 160 -1.66 -26.50 29.02
CA ALA A 160 -0.46 -25.68 28.84
C ALA A 160 0.71 -26.51 28.24
N GLU A 161 0.97 -27.69 28.76
CA GLU A 161 2.01 -28.57 28.24
C GLU A 161 1.61 -29.20 26.89
N LYS A 162 0.37 -29.67 26.75
CA LYS A 162 -0.17 -30.23 25.50
C LYS A 162 -0.03 -29.28 24.32
N TRP A 163 -0.30 -27.98 24.53
CA TRP A 163 -0.28 -26.93 23.49
C TRP A 163 1.01 -26.11 23.49
N LYS A 164 2.05 -26.59 24.14
CA LYS A 164 3.37 -25.93 24.13
C LYS A 164 3.90 -25.83 22.70
N GLY A 165 4.41 -24.65 22.34
CA GLY A 165 4.91 -24.38 21.00
C GLY A 165 3.84 -23.96 19.99
N TRP A 166 2.56 -24.19 20.27
CA TRP A 166 1.45 -23.78 19.41
C TRP A 166 1.09 -22.30 19.58
N ARG A 167 0.60 -21.68 18.49
CA ARG A 167 0.19 -20.27 18.47
C ARG A 167 -1.16 -20.09 17.82
N LEU A 168 -1.91 -19.07 18.28
CA LEU A 168 -3.14 -18.60 17.66
C LEU A 168 -2.82 -17.46 16.69
N GLY A 169 -3.53 -17.41 15.56
CA GLY A 169 -3.40 -16.35 14.57
C GLY A 169 -2.49 -16.74 13.38
N ASN A 170 -1.82 -15.74 12.79
CA ASN A 170 -1.09 -15.91 11.54
C ASN A 170 0.42 -16.00 11.77
N LEU A 171 1.14 -16.51 10.78
CA LEU A 171 2.60 -16.43 10.73
C LEU A 171 3.06 -14.96 10.72
N ARG A 172 4.34 -14.75 11.08
CA ARG A 172 4.98 -13.43 11.04
C ARG A 172 4.97 -12.88 9.61
N PRO A 173 4.45 -11.66 9.40
CA PRO A 173 4.26 -11.10 8.07
C PRO A 173 5.54 -10.46 7.52
N VAL A 174 6.50 -11.26 7.08
CA VAL A 174 7.80 -10.78 6.58
C VAL A 174 7.80 -10.41 5.11
N PHE A 175 6.70 -10.59 4.37
CA PHE A 175 6.58 -10.08 3.02
C PHE A 175 5.31 -9.25 2.84
N GLU A 176 5.37 -8.33 1.88
CA GLU A 176 4.24 -7.52 1.44
C GLU A 176 4.11 -7.63 -0.08
N PRO A 177 2.91 -7.95 -0.61
CA PRO A 177 2.72 -8.06 -2.05
C PRO A 177 2.65 -6.70 -2.71
N VAL A 178 3.33 -6.55 -3.84
CA VAL A 178 3.13 -5.48 -4.80
C VAL A 178 2.47 -6.10 -6.02
N LEU A 179 1.22 -5.76 -6.25
CA LEU A 179 0.44 -6.27 -7.38
C LEU A 179 0.85 -5.51 -8.64
N TRP A 180 1.21 -6.23 -9.69
CA TRP A 180 1.61 -5.65 -10.96
C TRP A 180 0.55 -5.89 -12.02
N PHE A 181 -0.06 -4.80 -12.50
CA PHE A 181 -1.03 -4.81 -13.59
C PHE A 181 -0.51 -4.05 -14.80
N MET A 182 -1.22 -4.22 -15.91
CA MET A 182 -0.99 -3.47 -17.14
C MET A 182 -2.33 -3.07 -17.77
N LYS A 183 -2.41 -1.84 -18.31
CA LYS A 183 -3.51 -1.49 -19.21
C LYS A 183 -3.37 -2.26 -20.52
N PRO A 184 -4.44 -2.91 -21.03
CA PRO A 184 -4.43 -3.53 -22.36
C PRO A 184 -3.97 -2.55 -23.45
N TYR A 185 -3.27 -3.06 -24.42
CA TYR A 185 -2.92 -2.34 -25.66
C TYR A 185 -3.74 -2.84 -26.84
N LYS A 186 -3.56 -2.23 -28.00
CA LYS A 186 -4.38 -2.48 -29.19
C LYS A 186 -4.43 -3.97 -29.55
N VAL A 187 -5.65 -4.52 -29.71
CA VAL A 187 -5.87 -5.87 -30.18
C VAL A 187 -5.25 -6.06 -31.57
N GLY A 188 -4.47 -7.14 -31.75
CA GLY A 188 -3.75 -7.42 -32.99
C GLY A 188 -2.44 -6.62 -33.14
N GLY A 189 -2.12 -5.72 -32.20
CA GLY A 189 -0.81 -5.07 -32.13
C GLY A 189 0.20 -5.89 -31.31
N THR A 190 1.48 -5.55 -31.44
CA THR A 190 2.53 -6.09 -30.58
C THR A 190 2.87 -5.13 -29.44
N LEU A 191 3.39 -5.66 -28.32
CA LEU A 191 3.87 -4.81 -27.24
C LEU A 191 5.03 -3.91 -27.68
N THR A 192 5.85 -4.38 -28.64
CA THR A 192 6.94 -3.59 -29.22
C THR A 192 6.42 -2.37 -30.00
N ASP A 193 5.33 -2.52 -30.75
CA ASP A 193 4.68 -1.38 -31.41
C ASP A 193 4.10 -0.42 -30.37
N ASN A 194 3.49 -0.93 -29.32
CA ASN A 194 2.99 -0.11 -28.22
C ASN A 194 4.08 0.72 -27.54
N ILE A 195 5.27 0.13 -27.32
CA ILE A 195 6.43 0.85 -26.76
C ILE A 195 6.85 1.99 -27.68
N ARG A 196 6.89 1.77 -28.98
CA ARG A 196 7.22 2.81 -29.98
C ARG A 196 6.19 3.96 -29.93
N ASP A 197 4.91 3.64 -29.82
CA ASP A 197 3.82 4.60 -29.94
C ASP A 197 3.55 5.37 -28.63
N TYR A 198 3.73 4.71 -27.48
CA TYR A 198 3.38 5.26 -26.17
C TYR A 198 4.55 5.36 -25.18
N GLY A 199 5.70 4.75 -25.45
CA GLY A 199 6.89 4.77 -24.59
C GLY A 199 6.75 3.93 -23.33
N VAL A 200 5.76 3.03 -23.24
CA VAL A 200 5.47 2.20 -22.06
C VAL A 200 5.15 0.75 -22.46
N GLY A 201 5.27 -0.18 -21.50
CA GLY A 201 4.94 -1.59 -21.70
C GLY A 201 6.09 -2.55 -21.43
N ALA A 202 7.34 -2.09 -21.57
CA ALA A 202 8.52 -2.87 -21.16
C ALA A 202 8.86 -2.65 -19.69
N PHE A 203 9.73 -3.50 -19.17
CA PHE A 203 10.39 -3.30 -17.90
C PHE A 203 11.91 -3.24 -18.08
N ASN A 204 12.58 -2.48 -17.22
CA ASN A 204 14.03 -2.30 -17.26
C ASN A 204 14.71 -3.33 -16.32
N ASP A 205 15.10 -4.47 -16.88
CA ASP A 205 15.77 -5.56 -16.16
C ASP A 205 17.10 -5.13 -15.52
N ASN A 206 17.86 -4.27 -16.21
CA ASN A 206 19.12 -3.76 -15.66
C ASN A 206 18.90 -2.84 -14.46
N ALA A 207 17.86 -2.01 -14.49
CA ALA A 207 17.48 -1.20 -13.35
C ALA A 207 17.02 -2.06 -12.17
N TRP A 208 16.19 -3.07 -12.43
CA TRP A 208 15.72 -3.98 -11.41
C TRP A 208 16.88 -4.69 -10.66
N LYS A 209 17.89 -5.16 -11.39
CA LYS A 209 19.08 -5.83 -10.83
C LYS A 209 19.96 -4.94 -9.96
N LYS A 210 19.78 -3.62 -9.97
CA LYS A 210 20.48 -2.73 -9.00
C LYS A 210 19.92 -2.89 -7.58
N TYR A 211 18.65 -3.27 -7.45
CA TYR A 211 17.91 -3.35 -6.20
C TYR A 211 17.61 -4.81 -5.79
N ALA A 212 17.40 -5.68 -6.75
CA ALA A 212 17.21 -7.12 -6.58
C ALA A 212 18.47 -7.87 -6.99
N GLN A 213 18.65 -9.11 -6.49
CA GLN A 213 19.84 -9.91 -6.82
C GLN A 213 19.85 -10.41 -8.26
N ASP A 214 18.67 -10.57 -8.85
CA ASP A 214 18.45 -11.08 -10.20
C ASP A 214 17.14 -10.53 -10.78
N SER A 215 16.67 -11.11 -11.90
CA SER A 215 15.39 -10.76 -12.53
C SER A 215 14.16 -11.42 -11.86
N SER A 216 14.28 -11.93 -10.64
CA SER A 216 13.16 -12.57 -9.93
C SER A 216 12.14 -11.53 -9.43
N ASN A 217 10.92 -11.99 -9.17
CA ASN A 217 9.85 -11.16 -8.62
C ASN A 217 9.92 -11.03 -7.08
N THR A 218 11.11 -11.12 -6.51
CA THR A 218 11.35 -10.88 -5.09
C THR A 218 12.36 -9.77 -4.88
N ILE A 219 12.09 -8.88 -3.94
CA ILE A 219 12.99 -7.77 -3.60
C ILE A 219 13.14 -7.65 -2.09
N HIS A 220 14.37 -7.38 -1.64
CA HIS A 220 14.70 -7.19 -0.24
C HIS A 220 15.29 -5.80 -0.01
N ILE A 221 14.47 -4.88 0.42
CA ILE A 221 14.88 -3.51 0.78
C ILE A 221 14.50 -3.23 2.21
N ARG A 222 15.48 -2.77 2.98
CA ARG A 222 15.31 -2.35 4.38
C ARG A 222 14.64 -0.99 4.43
N SER A 223 13.76 -0.81 5.42
CA SER A 223 13.29 0.52 5.76
C SER A 223 14.40 1.26 6.51
N GLU A 224 14.81 2.41 6.03
CA GLU A 224 15.75 3.28 6.73
C GLU A 224 15.04 4.02 7.86
N LYS A 225 15.75 4.30 8.97
CA LYS A 225 15.17 5.03 10.11
C LYS A 225 14.76 6.46 9.76
N THR A 226 15.46 7.07 8.81
CA THR A 226 15.17 8.41 8.28
C THR A 226 13.85 8.50 7.54
N ASP A 227 13.36 7.37 7.02
CA ASP A 227 12.08 7.28 6.31
C ASP A 227 10.88 7.05 7.24
N HIS A 228 11.10 6.96 8.56
CA HIS A 228 10.03 6.68 9.51
C HIS A 228 9.44 7.95 10.13
N GLY A 229 8.13 7.90 10.39
CA GLY A 229 7.45 8.84 11.29
C GLY A 229 6.56 9.87 10.62
N LEU A 230 6.54 9.97 9.30
CA LEU A 230 5.65 10.91 8.59
C LEU A 230 4.29 10.31 8.23
N HIS A 231 4.23 8.98 8.10
CA HIS A 231 3.00 8.23 7.88
C HIS A 231 3.14 6.83 8.47
N PRO A 232 2.09 6.27 9.13
CA PRO A 232 2.17 4.97 9.83
C PRO A 232 2.53 3.77 8.94
N THR A 233 2.27 3.87 7.64
CA THR A 233 2.50 2.81 6.65
C THR A 233 3.47 3.23 5.56
N GLN A 234 4.29 4.25 5.80
CA GLN A 234 5.23 4.80 4.82
C GLN A 234 6.12 3.70 4.21
N LYS A 235 6.21 3.69 2.88
CA LYS A 235 7.08 2.77 2.14
C LYS A 235 8.49 3.36 2.02
N PRO A 236 9.54 2.52 2.05
CA PRO A 236 10.92 2.97 1.80
C PRO A 236 11.04 3.63 0.44
N VAL A 237 11.67 4.80 0.36
CA VAL A 237 11.87 5.51 -0.91
C VAL A 237 12.65 4.65 -1.92
N ALA A 238 13.69 3.94 -1.46
CA ALA A 238 14.48 3.04 -2.32
C ALA A 238 13.64 1.91 -2.98
N LEU A 239 12.59 1.41 -2.29
CA LEU A 239 11.68 0.44 -2.88
C LEU A 239 10.82 1.06 -3.99
N LEU A 240 10.37 2.28 -3.76
CA LEU A 240 9.56 3.02 -4.74
C LEU A 240 10.42 3.43 -5.94
N GLU A 241 11.68 3.82 -5.71
CA GLU A 241 12.67 4.07 -6.78
C GLU A 241 12.88 2.84 -7.66
N ALA A 242 13.03 1.65 -7.06
CA ALA A 242 13.16 0.40 -7.81
C ALA A 242 11.97 0.14 -8.73
N LEU A 243 10.74 0.37 -8.25
CA LEU A 243 9.52 0.18 -9.05
C LEU A 243 9.33 1.27 -10.12
N VAL A 244 9.69 2.51 -9.82
CA VAL A 244 9.65 3.62 -10.78
C VAL A 244 10.66 3.38 -11.90
N GLU A 245 11.91 3.03 -11.58
CA GLU A 245 12.97 2.80 -12.57
C GLU A 245 12.71 1.53 -13.40
N LEU A 246 12.05 0.52 -12.80
CA LEU A 246 11.63 -0.69 -13.49
C LEU A 246 10.70 -0.41 -14.68
N ALA A 247 9.78 0.54 -14.56
CA ALA A 247 8.68 0.70 -15.52
C ALA A 247 8.63 2.06 -16.24
N THR A 248 9.56 2.98 -15.93
CA THR A 248 9.57 4.33 -16.53
C THR A 248 10.93 4.78 -17.01
N GLN A 249 10.91 5.72 -17.97
CA GLN A 249 12.06 6.49 -18.41
C GLN A 249 12.02 7.91 -17.80
N GLU A 250 13.14 8.63 -17.85
CA GLU A 250 13.20 10.04 -17.44
C GLU A 250 12.13 10.89 -18.14
N ASN A 251 11.66 11.92 -17.45
CA ASN A 251 10.58 12.81 -17.89
C ASN A 251 9.19 12.17 -18.08
N GLN A 252 9.03 10.87 -17.91
CA GLN A 252 7.71 10.24 -17.88
C GLN A 252 6.96 10.61 -16.59
N ILE A 253 5.63 10.54 -16.63
CA ILE A 253 4.77 11.03 -15.55
C ILE A 253 4.29 9.84 -14.71
N VAL A 254 4.63 9.86 -13.43
CA VAL A 254 4.16 8.91 -12.41
C VAL A 254 2.94 9.49 -11.71
N LEU A 255 1.90 8.71 -11.55
CA LEU A 255 0.70 9.04 -10.77
C LEU A 255 0.65 8.22 -9.49
N ASP A 256 0.41 8.88 -8.36
CA ASP A 256 0.01 8.24 -7.11
C ASP A 256 -1.32 8.82 -6.63
N PRO A 257 -2.45 8.11 -6.87
CA PRO A 257 -3.78 8.59 -6.50
C PRO A 257 -4.11 8.55 -5.00
N PHE A 258 -3.25 7.93 -4.18
CA PHE A 258 -3.36 7.85 -2.72
C PHE A 258 -1.97 8.11 -2.10
N CYS A 259 -1.41 9.31 -2.37
CA CYS A 259 0.02 9.53 -2.17
C CYS A 259 0.44 9.66 -0.70
N GLY A 260 -0.49 9.81 0.24
CA GLY A 260 -0.17 9.94 1.66
C GLY A 260 0.88 11.02 1.91
N SER A 261 1.98 10.65 2.57
CA SER A 261 3.11 11.56 2.80
C SER A 261 4.00 11.81 1.57
N GLY A 262 3.66 11.30 0.38
CA GLY A 262 4.33 11.61 -0.88
C GLY A 262 5.60 10.82 -1.17
N SER A 263 5.81 9.63 -0.59
CA SER A 263 7.05 8.86 -0.81
C SER A 263 7.24 8.46 -2.28
N THR A 264 6.18 8.08 -3.00
CA THR A 264 6.22 7.80 -4.45
C THR A 264 6.68 9.02 -5.25
N LEU A 265 6.22 10.20 -4.86
CA LEU A 265 6.53 11.45 -5.56
C LEU A 265 8.00 11.85 -5.33
N VAL A 266 8.52 11.63 -4.12
CA VAL A 266 9.94 11.81 -3.81
C VAL A 266 10.79 10.86 -4.65
N ALA A 267 10.43 9.57 -4.74
CA ALA A 267 11.13 8.60 -5.57
C ALA A 267 11.13 9.01 -7.07
N ALA A 268 9.98 9.44 -7.58
CA ALA A 268 9.86 9.93 -8.96
C ALA A 268 10.77 11.16 -9.21
N LYS A 269 10.79 12.12 -8.25
CA LYS A 269 11.64 13.33 -8.32
C LYS A 269 13.12 12.97 -8.33
N HIS A 270 13.59 12.07 -7.46
CA HIS A 270 14.99 11.64 -7.40
C HIS A 270 15.47 11.06 -8.73
N LEU A 271 14.59 10.38 -9.43
CA LEU A 271 14.86 9.71 -10.70
C LEU A 271 14.58 10.59 -11.93
N ALA A 272 14.39 11.89 -11.78
CA ALA A 272 14.03 12.81 -12.86
C ALA A 272 12.74 12.44 -13.62
N ARG A 273 11.79 11.77 -12.94
CA ARG A 273 10.44 11.57 -13.46
C ARG A 273 9.54 12.71 -13.00
N ARG A 274 8.60 13.08 -13.87
CA ARG A 274 7.51 13.98 -13.48
C ARG A 274 6.48 13.21 -12.67
N PHE A 275 5.68 13.89 -11.85
CA PHE A 275 4.72 13.23 -10.99
C PHE A 275 3.44 14.04 -10.78
N VAL A 276 2.40 13.34 -10.43
CA VAL A 276 1.16 13.88 -9.86
C VAL A 276 0.78 13.00 -8.66
N GLY A 277 0.60 13.61 -7.50
CA GLY A 277 0.04 12.97 -6.31
C GLY A 277 -1.33 13.50 -6.00
N ILE A 278 -2.20 12.65 -5.44
CA ILE A 278 -3.50 13.08 -4.92
C ILE A 278 -3.61 12.56 -3.49
N GLU A 279 -3.99 13.44 -2.57
CA GLU A 279 -4.19 13.12 -1.17
C GLU A 279 -5.46 13.79 -0.66
N LYS A 280 -6.30 13.02 0.02
CA LYS A 280 -7.59 13.48 0.54
C LYS A 280 -7.45 14.09 1.94
N ASP A 281 -6.54 13.57 2.75
CA ASP A 281 -6.28 14.07 4.10
C ASP A 281 -5.44 15.33 4.04
N GLN A 282 -5.90 16.42 4.68
CA GLN A 282 -5.23 17.71 4.67
C GLN A 282 -3.83 17.64 5.28
N GLN A 283 -3.65 16.90 6.36
CA GLN A 283 -2.36 16.82 7.05
C GLN A 283 -1.32 16.09 6.19
N PHE A 284 -1.70 14.95 5.60
CA PHE A 284 -0.80 14.21 4.70
C PHE A 284 -0.51 14.96 3.41
N PHE A 285 -1.48 15.67 2.87
CA PHE A 285 -1.27 16.57 1.73
C PHE A 285 -0.20 17.64 2.03
N GLU A 286 -0.27 18.32 3.16
CA GLU A 286 0.72 19.33 3.57
C GLU A 286 2.12 18.72 3.80
N ILE A 287 2.17 17.49 4.35
CA ILE A 287 3.43 16.76 4.49
C ILE A 287 4.03 16.45 3.12
N ALA A 288 3.22 15.92 2.20
CA ALA A 288 3.67 15.59 0.84
C ALA A 288 4.18 16.83 0.11
N GLN A 289 3.47 17.95 0.17
CA GLN A 289 3.91 19.22 -0.41
C GLN A 289 5.26 19.69 0.13
N ARG A 290 5.44 19.66 1.47
CA ARG A 290 6.72 20.05 2.09
C ARG A 290 7.87 19.15 1.65
N ARG A 291 7.67 17.83 1.61
CA ARG A 291 8.70 16.89 1.17
C ARG A 291 9.13 17.10 -0.28
N ILE A 292 8.21 17.43 -1.16
CA ILE A 292 8.51 17.68 -2.56
C ILE A 292 9.24 19.01 -2.74
N ASN A 293 8.83 20.07 -2.01
CA ASN A 293 9.41 21.40 -2.17
C ASN A 293 10.81 21.52 -1.54
N ASN A 294 11.06 20.86 -0.40
CA ASN A 294 12.30 21.04 0.36
C ASN A 294 13.43 20.04 0.02
N GLY A 295 13.23 19.10 -0.90
CA GLY A 295 14.12 17.93 -1.04
C GLY A 295 13.95 16.97 0.15
N ALA A 296 14.84 15.96 0.30
CA ALA A 296 14.76 15.01 1.41
C ALA A 296 14.73 15.75 2.76
N PRO A 297 13.97 15.27 3.77
CA PRO A 297 13.82 15.96 5.03
C PRO A 297 15.16 16.07 5.75
N SER A 298 15.80 17.23 5.67
CA SER A 298 16.76 17.66 6.66
C SER A 298 15.94 18.04 7.90
N GLU A 299 15.99 17.21 8.92
CA GLU A 299 15.59 17.53 10.29
C GLU A 299 14.22 18.20 10.47
N MET A 300 13.12 17.46 10.32
CA MET A 300 11.93 17.80 11.09
C MET A 300 12.28 17.64 12.58
N SER A 301 12.23 18.73 13.33
CA SER A 301 12.47 18.72 14.77
C SER A 301 11.62 17.61 15.43
N GLN A 302 12.20 16.92 16.40
CA GLN A 302 11.52 15.86 17.19
C GLN A 302 10.16 16.32 17.76
N ASN A 303 9.96 17.61 17.91
CA ASN A 303 8.72 18.23 18.38
C ASN A 303 7.56 18.12 17.37
N ALA A 304 7.81 18.23 16.07
CA ALA A 304 6.74 18.08 15.06
C ALA A 304 6.27 16.62 14.89
N GLN A 305 7.11 15.65 15.24
CA GLN A 305 6.73 14.22 15.29
C GLN A 305 5.83 13.91 16.49
N ALA A 306 6.11 14.51 17.65
CA ALA A 306 5.29 14.36 18.85
C ALA A 306 3.87 14.95 18.66
N ASP A 307 3.76 16.08 17.98
CA ASP A 307 2.48 16.76 17.72
C ASP A 307 1.62 16.04 16.69
N LEU A 308 2.22 15.36 15.68
CA LEU A 308 1.48 14.65 14.62
C LEU A 308 0.95 13.28 15.05
N PHE A 309 1.64 12.60 15.97
CA PHE A 309 1.28 11.23 16.36
C PHE A 309 0.93 11.08 17.84
N GLY A 310 1.09 12.13 18.65
CA GLY A 310 0.91 12.14 20.11
C GLY A 310 1.84 11.13 20.81
N GLU A 311 2.14 11.34 22.07
CA GLU A 311 3.03 10.50 22.92
C GLU A 311 2.63 9.01 23.03
N ARG A 312 1.62 8.54 22.27
CA ARG A 312 0.99 7.24 22.40
C ARG A 312 1.60 6.10 21.56
N MET A 313 2.65 6.37 20.79
CA MET A 313 3.21 5.32 19.90
C MET A 313 4.38 4.52 20.48
N TRP A 314 4.95 4.88 21.63
CA TRP A 314 6.19 4.29 22.14
C TRP A 314 6.17 3.80 23.60
N ALA A 315 4.99 3.68 24.23
CA ALA A 315 4.88 3.06 25.55
C ALA A 315 4.35 1.62 25.49
#